data_fbd6e071a574923c2b8ecabc9964f6b0
#
_entry.id   fbd6e071a574923c2b8ecabc9964f6b0
#
_cell.length_a   1.000
_cell.length_b   1.000
_cell.length_c   1.000
_cell.angle_alpha   90.00
_cell.angle_beta   90.00
_cell.angle_gamma   90.00
#
_symmetry.space_group_name_H-M   'P 1'
#
loop_
_entity.id
_entity.type
_entity.pdbx_description
1 polymer ?
#
loop_
_entity_poly.entity_id
_entity_poly.type
_entity_poly.pdbx_seq_one_letter_code
_entity_poly.pdbx_strand_id
1 'polypeptide(L)'
;MWNNFSKIILSNRILILVLFFVLTLFMAWKASFVKLSYIGSKILPQTDSAFIRYNDFKSKFGEDGNMMVLGISTPKLMSKELFNDWSLLASELQKLEGIKQVLSVGNLYDLQKDTLNQRFVLKQISGGAILRDSEMDSIKNRIYELPFYEGLIYNKESHATLMAINFDHKILNTPKRGPIIKTILEIADAM
;
A
#
# COMPACT_ATOMS: atom_id res chain seq x y z
N MET A 1 -2.74 62.47 -1.48
CA MET A 1 -3.31 61.23 -0.95
C MET A 1 -2.40 60.48 0.01
N TRP A 2 -1.17 60.20 -0.30
CA TRP A 2 -0.22 59.46 0.56
C TRP A 2 0.01 60.07 1.94
N ASN A 3 0.07 61.40 2.05
CA ASN A 3 0.34 62.10 3.34
C ASN A 3 -0.78 61.92 4.40
N ASN A 4 -2.03 61.73 3.97
CA ASN A 4 -3.13 61.47 4.87
C ASN A 4 -3.17 60.03 5.34
N PHE A 5 -2.78 59.09 4.47
CA PHE A 5 -2.64 57.67 4.82
C PHE A 5 -1.54 57.47 5.86
N SER A 6 -0.35 58.08 5.68
CA SER A 6 0.74 57.99 6.64
C SER A 6 0.37 58.55 8.00
N LYS A 7 -0.35 59.68 8.04
CA LYS A 7 -0.80 60.24 9.31
C LYS A 7 -1.77 59.37 10.08
N ILE A 8 -2.75 58.73 9.34
CA ILE A 8 -3.70 57.79 9.96
C ILE A 8 -2.99 56.58 10.53
N ILE A 9 -2.02 56.00 9.81
CA ILE A 9 -1.27 54.85 10.23
C ILE A 9 -0.39 55.18 11.45
N LEU A 10 0.31 56.30 11.44
CA LEU A 10 1.19 56.74 12.54
C LEU A 10 0.41 57.16 13.78
N SER A 11 -0.73 57.78 13.62
CA SER A 11 -1.61 58.18 14.74
C SER A 11 -2.23 56.96 15.44
N ASN A 12 -2.58 55.92 14.69
CA ASN A 12 -3.25 54.73 15.21
C ASN A 12 -2.33 53.49 15.24
N ARG A 13 -1.01 53.67 15.32
CA ARG A 13 -0.03 52.59 15.23
C ARG A 13 -0.30 51.41 16.19
N ILE A 14 -0.70 51.69 17.42
CA ILE A 14 -0.98 50.66 18.43
C ILE A 14 -2.23 49.86 18.02
N LEU A 15 -3.29 50.56 17.61
CA LEU A 15 -4.53 49.91 17.18
C LEU A 15 -4.29 49.00 15.96
N ILE A 16 -3.51 49.47 14.99
CA ILE A 16 -3.14 48.69 13.80
C ILE A 16 -2.32 47.45 14.19
N LEU A 17 -1.34 47.58 15.10
CA LEU A 17 -0.56 46.46 15.61
C LEU A 17 -1.45 45.42 16.32
N VAL A 18 -2.37 45.87 17.17
CA VAL A 18 -3.31 44.99 17.86
C VAL A 18 -4.21 44.26 16.84
N LEU A 19 -4.69 44.99 15.84
CA LEU A 19 -5.51 44.39 14.76
C LEU A 19 -4.75 43.31 14.02
N PHE A 20 -3.49 43.55 13.62
CA PHE A 20 -2.64 42.56 12.97
C PHE A 20 -2.36 41.36 13.88
N PHE A 21 -2.09 41.62 15.16
CA PHE A 21 -1.85 40.56 16.14
C PHE A 21 -3.09 39.65 16.28
N VAL A 22 -4.28 40.22 16.42
CA VAL A 22 -5.55 39.46 16.50
C VAL A 22 -5.80 38.68 15.22
N LEU A 23 -5.54 39.30 14.07
CA LEU A 23 -5.69 38.62 12.77
C LEU A 23 -4.72 37.45 12.65
N THR A 24 -3.47 37.62 13.07
CA THR A 24 -2.45 36.55 13.06
C THR A 24 -2.84 35.40 13.98
N LEU A 25 -3.32 35.68 15.19
CA LEU A 25 -3.81 34.67 16.11
C LEU A 25 -5.01 33.91 15.54
N PHE A 26 -5.94 34.63 14.91
CA PHE A 26 -7.09 34.04 14.25
C PHE A 26 -6.66 33.11 13.09
N MET A 27 -5.70 33.55 12.27
CA MET A 27 -5.17 32.73 11.17
C MET A 27 -4.39 31.51 11.70
N ALA A 28 -3.60 31.66 12.76
CA ALA A 28 -2.88 30.55 13.40
C ALA A 28 -3.87 29.51 13.98
N TRP A 29 -4.96 29.99 14.59
CA TRP A 29 -6.01 29.10 15.05
C TRP A 29 -6.71 28.36 13.90
N LYS A 30 -7.02 29.04 12.82
CA LYS A 30 -7.58 28.40 11.61
C LYS A 30 -6.61 27.42 10.95
N ALA A 31 -5.31 27.71 10.94
CA ALA A 31 -4.28 26.84 10.38
C ALA A 31 -4.20 25.48 11.11
N SER A 32 -4.54 25.42 12.41
CA SER A 32 -4.56 24.16 13.16
C SER A 32 -5.64 23.16 12.67
N PHE A 33 -6.65 23.63 11.96
CA PHE A 33 -7.70 22.79 11.35
C PHE A 33 -7.38 22.32 9.92
N VAL A 34 -6.27 22.75 9.35
CA VAL A 34 -5.85 22.33 8.01
C VAL A 34 -5.44 20.87 8.05
N LYS A 35 -6.17 20.03 7.30
CA LYS A 35 -5.84 18.61 7.13
C LYS A 35 -4.99 18.45 5.88
N LEU A 36 -3.87 17.75 6.02
CA LEU A 36 -3.06 17.35 4.89
C LEU A 36 -3.81 16.27 4.11
N SER A 37 -4.02 16.50 2.82
CA SER A 37 -4.56 15.52 1.89
C SER A 37 -3.44 14.97 1.02
N TYR A 38 -3.27 13.66 1.01
CA TYR A 38 -2.31 12.94 0.17
C TYR A 38 -2.93 12.46 -1.15
N ILE A 39 -4.17 12.86 -1.40
CA ILE A 39 -4.86 12.56 -2.67
C ILE A 39 -4.23 13.45 -3.75
N GLY A 40 -3.64 12.81 -4.77
CA GLY A 40 -3.10 13.54 -5.93
C GLY A 40 -4.16 14.46 -6.55
N SER A 41 -3.72 15.62 -7.03
CA SER A 41 -4.62 16.57 -7.69
C SER A 41 -5.33 15.89 -8.86
N LYS A 42 -6.66 15.98 -8.89
CA LYS A 42 -7.46 15.54 -10.04
C LYS A 42 -7.20 16.52 -11.18
N ILE A 43 -6.35 16.15 -12.11
CA ILE A 43 -5.92 17.01 -13.24
C ILE A 43 -7.07 17.16 -14.27
N LEU A 44 -7.93 16.14 -14.40
CA LEU A 44 -9.04 16.13 -15.34
C LEU A 44 -10.33 16.63 -14.67
N PRO A 45 -11.13 17.44 -15.37
CA PRO A 45 -12.47 17.81 -14.94
C PRO A 45 -13.34 16.56 -14.70
N GLN A 46 -14.20 16.61 -13.68
CA GLN A 46 -15.07 15.47 -13.35
C GLN A 46 -16.10 15.15 -14.44
N THR A 47 -16.36 16.11 -15.33
CA THR A 47 -17.27 15.98 -16.48
C THR A 47 -16.61 15.39 -17.72
N ASP A 48 -15.28 15.20 -17.70
CA ASP A 48 -14.56 14.62 -18.84
C ASP A 48 -14.93 13.15 -19.04
N SER A 49 -15.17 12.77 -20.29
CA SER A 49 -15.57 11.40 -20.65
C SER A 49 -14.51 10.36 -20.32
N ALA A 50 -13.22 10.72 -20.37
CA ALA A 50 -12.12 9.85 -19.97
C ALA A 50 -12.11 9.64 -18.45
N PHE A 51 -12.37 10.71 -17.67
CA PHE A 51 -12.48 10.64 -16.22
C PHE A 51 -13.65 9.76 -15.77
N ILE A 52 -14.81 9.87 -16.43
CA ILE A 52 -15.99 9.05 -16.13
C ILE A 52 -15.69 7.56 -16.41
N ARG A 53 -15.11 7.24 -17.57
CA ARG A 53 -14.72 5.88 -17.94
C ARG A 53 -13.66 5.29 -17.00
N TYR A 54 -12.69 6.09 -16.59
CA TYR A 54 -11.68 5.68 -15.62
C TYR A 54 -12.30 5.36 -14.25
N ASN A 55 -13.23 6.18 -13.77
CA ASN A 55 -13.92 5.92 -12.51
C ASN A 55 -14.82 4.67 -12.58
N ASP A 56 -15.48 4.42 -13.70
CA ASP A 56 -16.26 3.20 -13.92
C ASP A 56 -15.34 1.96 -13.92
N PHE A 57 -14.21 2.01 -14.60
CA PHE A 57 -13.18 0.98 -14.56
C PHE A 57 -12.68 0.75 -13.12
N LYS A 58 -12.30 1.82 -12.43
CA LYS A 58 -11.83 1.76 -11.04
C LYS A 58 -12.88 1.17 -10.08
N SER A 59 -14.16 1.46 -10.29
CA SER A 59 -15.24 0.90 -9.47
C SER A 59 -15.41 -0.62 -9.67
N LYS A 60 -15.12 -1.11 -10.88
CA LYS A 60 -15.26 -2.54 -11.25
C LYS A 60 -14.02 -3.37 -10.90
N PHE A 61 -12.83 -2.81 -11.12
CA PHE A 61 -11.56 -3.54 -11.03
C PHE A 61 -10.70 -3.13 -9.82
N GLY A 62 -11.08 -2.09 -9.09
CA GLY A 62 -10.31 -1.56 -7.97
C GLY A 62 -9.28 -0.50 -8.40
N GLU A 63 -8.43 -0.11 -7.49
CA GLU A 63 -7.41 0.93 -7.66
C GLU A 63 -6.01 0.32 -7.51
N ASP A 64 -5.20 0.38 -8.57
CA ASP A 64 -3.88 -0.27 -8.64
C ASP A 64 -2.76 0.54 -7.95
N GLY A 65 -3.00 1.80 -7.57
CA GLY A 65 -2.00 2.71 -7.01
C GLY A 65 -1.63 2.49 -5.53
N ASN A 66 -2.17 1.45 -4.89
CA ASN A 66 -2.06 1.25 -3.45
C ASN A 66 -1.22 0.01 -3.10
N MET A 67 -0.20 -0.29 -3.88
CA MET A 67 0.62 -1.47 -3.71
C MET A 67 2.07 -1.10 -3.40
N MET A 68 2.66 -1.78 -2.43
CA MET A 68 4.09 -1.82 -2.17
C MET A 68 4.61 -3.21 -2.50
N VAL A 69 5.80 -3.28 -3.05
CA VAL A 69 6.42 -4.55 -3.42
C VAL A 69 7.74 -4.69 -2.67
N LEU A 70 7.88 -5.79 -1.96
CA LEU A 70 9.15 -6.26 -1.42
C LEU A 70 9.71 -7.33 -2.34
N GLY A 71 10.99 -7.30 -2.62
CA GLY A 71 11.63 -8.27 -3.52
C GLY A 71 12.95 -8.77 -2.97
N ILE A 72 13.21 -10.07 -3.12
CA ILE A 72 14.50 -10.67 -2.87
C ILE A 72 14.92 -11.51 -4.08
N SER A 73 16.22 -11.63 -4.30
CA SER A 73 16.79 -12.51 -5.32
C SER A 73 17.79 -13.45 -4.66
N THR A 74 17.45 -14.72 -4.59
CA THR A 74 18.29 -15.75 -3.98
C THR A 74 17.94 -17.13 -4.52
N PRO A 75 18.93 -17.96 -4.89
CA PRO A 75 18.69 -19.34 -5.31
C PRO A 75 18.16 -20.23 -4.17
N LYS A 76 18.30 -19.78 -2.91
CA LYS A 76 17.85 -20.51 -1.71
C LYS A 76 16.40 -20.26 -1.33
N LEU A 77 15.66 -19.43 -2.07
CA LEU A 77 14.27 -19.11 -1.71
C LEU A 77 13.40 -20.36 -1.51
N MET A 78 13.63 -21.39 -2.32
CA MET A 78 12.92 -22.67 -2.20
C MET A 78 13.59 -23.64 -1.22
N SER A 79 14.46 -23.17 -0.31
CA SER A 79 14.80 -23.93 0.89
C SER A 79 13.67 -23.80 1.92
N LYS A 80 13.49 -24.81 2.74
CA LYS A 80 12.43 -24.87 3.75
C LYS A 80 12.51 -23.69 4.73
N GLU A 81 13.72 -23.36 5.17
CA GLU A 81 13.97 -22.28 6.13
C GLU A 81 13.51 -20.94 5.57
N LEU A 82 14.10 -20.54 4.44
CA LEU A 82 13.84 -19.22 3.86
C LEU A 82 12.40 -19.10 3.34
N PHE A 83 11.82 -20.18 2.82
CA PHE A 83 10.42 -20.19 2.41
C PHE A 83 9.48 -19.97 3.61
N ASN A 84 9.75 -20.60 4.75
CA ASN A 84 8.98 -20.42 5.97
C ASN A 84 9.13 -18.99 6.51
N ASP A 85 10.36 -18.46 6.56
CA ASP A 85 10.62 -17.09 7.03
C ASP A 85 9.88 -16.07 6.14
N TRP A 86 9.97 -16.24 4.82
CA TRP A 86 9.25 -15.39 3.87
C TRP A 86 7.72 -15.49 4.01
N SER A 87 7.21 -16.68 4.30
CA SER A 87 5.79 -16.91 4.53
C SER A 87 5.33 -16.33 5.86
N LEU A 88 6.19 -16.41 6.89
CA LEU A 88 5.93 -15.78 8.19
C LEU A 88 5.87 -14.27 8.07
N LEU A 89 6.84 -13.65 7.37
CA LEU A 89 6.84 -12.22 7.07
C LEU A 89 5.52 -11.80 6.40
N ALA A 90 5.09 -12.52 5.36
CA ALA A 90 3.81 -12.23 4.68
C ALA A 90 2.62 -12.27 5.65
N SER A 91 2.62 -13.24 6.55
CA SER A 91 1.56 -13.43 7.55
C SER A 91 1.56 -12.33 8.63
N GLU A 92 2.73 -11.85 9.05
CA GLU A 92 2.87 -10.74 10.00
C GLU A 92 2.44 -9.42 9.36
N LEU A 93 2.89 -9.16 8.15
CA LEU A 93 2.48 -7.97 7.41
C LEU A 93 0.96 -7.94 7.16
N GLN A 94 0.34 -9.10 6.88
CA GLN A 94 -1.11 -9.19 6.68
C GLN A 94 -1.92 -8.76 7.92
N LYS A 95 -1.35 -8.83 9.12
CA LYS A 95 -2.03 -8.46 10.37
C LYS A 95 -1.96 -6.97 10.67
N LEU A 96 -1.12 -6.21 9.97
CA LEU A 96 -0.96 -4.77 10.21
C LEU A 96 -2.22 -4.00 9.81
N GLU A 97 -2.58 -3.01 10.64
CA GLU A 97 -3.68 -2.09 10.32
C GLU A 97 -3.39 -1.35 9.01
N GLY A 98 -4.33 -1.36 8.09
CA GLY A 98 -4.19 -0.68 6.80
C GLY A 98 -3.65 -1.54 5.67
N ILE A 99 -3.32 -2.79 5.92
CA ILE A 99 -3.01 -3.76 4.88
C ILE A 99 -4.27 -4.56 4.56
N LYS A 100 -4.66 -4.53 3.30
CA LYS A 100 -5.84 -5.24 2.80
C LYS A 100 -5.51 -6.68 2.43
N GLN A 101 -4.37 -6.88 1.77
CA GLN A 101 -3.93 -8.18 1.30
C GLN A 101 -2.43 -8.20 1.06
N VAL A 102 -1.79 -9.32 1.39
CA VAL A 102 -0.40 -9.61 1.04
C VAL A 102 -0.40 -10.83 0.14
N LEU A 103 0.24 -10.74 -1.02
CA LEU A 103 0.44 -11.85 -1.95
C LEU A 103 1.93 -12.16 -2.03
N SER A 104 2.30 -13.38 -1.72
CA SER A 104 3.69 -13.87 -1.76
C SER A 104 3.71 -15.33 -2.21
N VAL A 105 4.90 -15.85 -2.50
CA VAL A 105 5.08 -17.26 -2.86
C VAL A 105 4.55 -18.23 -1.80
N GLY A 106 4.50 -17.81 -0.53
CA GLY A 106 4.00 -18.62 0.59
C GLY A 106 2.49 -18.72 0.69
N ASN A 107 1.74 -17.87 0.02
CA ASN A 107 0.26 -17.84 0.11
C ASN A 107 -0.44 -17.87 -1.25
N LEU A 108 0.18 -18.52 -2.23
CA LEU A 108 -0.41 -18.70 -3.56
C LEU A 108 -1.60 -19.65 -3.54
N TYR A 109 -2.50 -19.45 -4.49
CA TYR A 109 -3.70 -20.26 -4.66
C TYR A 109 -3.66 -21.00 -6.00
N ASP A 110 -4.15 -22.23 -5.97
CA ASP A 110 -4.39 -23.06 -7.15
C ASP A 110 -5.90 -23.17 -7.38
N LEU A 111 -6.30 -23.13 -8.66
CA LEU A 111 -7.68 -23.27 -9.05
C LEU A 111 -7.97 -24.73 -9.38
N GLN A 112 -8.53 -25.46 -8.42
CA GLN A 112 -8.85 -26.88 -8.57
C GLN A 112 -10.31 -27.08 -8.99
N LYS A 113 -10.53 -28.04 -9.88
CA LYS A 113 -11.87 -28.45 -10.29
C LYS A 113 -12.47 -29.40 -9.26
N ASP A 114 -13.53 -28.95 -8.60
CA ASP A 114 -14.37 -29.81 -7.78
C ASP A 114 -15.38 -30.54 -8.70
N THR A 115 -15.09 -31.79 -9.01
CA THR A 115 -15.89 -32.61 -9.95
C THR A 115 -17.23 -33.00 -9.34
N LEU A 116 -17.33 -33.09 -8.00
CA LEU A 116 -18.58 -33.43 -7.31
C LEU A 116 -19.60 -32.31 -7.40
N ASN A 117 -19.15 -31.07 -7.20
CA ASN A 117 -20.02 -29.90 -7.20
C ASN A 117 -19.97 -29.12 -8.53
N GLN A 118 -19.26 -29.62 -9.55
CA GLN A 118 -19.10 -29.00 -10.87
C GLN A 118 -18.68 -27.52 -10.84
N ARG A 119 -17.81 -27.18 -9.89
CA ARG A 119 -17.30 -25.81 -9.69
C ARG A 119 -15.79 -25.78 -9.55
N PHE A 120 -15.22 -24.60 -9.76
CA PHE A 120 -13.81 -24.35 -9.44
C PHE A 120 -13.70 -23.83 -8.01
N VAL A 121 -12.70 -24.33 -7.28
CA VAL A 121 -12.41 -23.95 -5.91
C VAL A 121 -10.96 -23.47 -5.83
N LEU A 122 -10.76 -22.31 -5.23
CA LEU A 122 -9.43 -21.81 -4.91
C LEU A 122 -8.90 -22.55 -3.68
N LYS A 123 -7.79 -23.25 -3.85
CA LYS A 123 -7.10 -23.96 -2.77
C LYS A 123 -5.71 -23.38 -2.56
N GLN A 124 -5.37 -23.04 -1.34
CA GLN A 124 -4.03 -22.57 -1.02
C GLN A 124 -3.01 -23.71 -1.21
N ILE A 125 -1.87 -23.41 -1.83
CA ILE A 125 -0.83 -24.38 -2.16
C ILE A 125 -0.07 -24.80 -0.90
N SER A 126 0.32 -23.79 -0.07
CA SER A 126 0.95 -24.02 1.23
C SER A 126 -0.08 -23.82 2.34
N GLY A 127 -0.29 -24.85 3.16
CA GLY A 127 -1.29 -24.81 4.25
C GLY A 127 -0.74 -24.31 5.59
N GLY A 128 0.51 -23.84 5.64
CA GLY A 128 1.17 -23.42 6.89
C GLY A 128 2.69 -23.58 6.84
N ALA A 129 3.32 -23.67 8.01
CA ALA A 129 4.77 -23.90 8.10
C ALA A 129 5.16 -25.29 7.58
N ILE A 130 6.16 -25.33 6.72
CA ILE A 130 6.67 -26.56 6.11
C ILE A 130 7.68 -27.20 7.08
N LEU A 131 7.43 -28.44 7.46
CA LEU A 131 8.26 -29.13 8.44
C LEU A 131 9.26 -30.11 7.80
N ARG A 132 8.96 -30.62 6.60
CA ARG A 132 9.75 -31.65 5.92
C ARG A 132 10.20 -31.18 4.55
N ASP A 133 11.40 -31.58 4.14
CA ASP A 133 11.97 -31.23 2.83
C ASP A 133 11.17 -31.84 1.67
N SER A 134 10.64 -33.06 1.85
CA SER A 134 9.76 -33.71 0.85
C SER A 134 8.45 -32.93 0.61
N GLU A 135 7.97 -32.24 1.63
CA GLU A 135 6.81 -31.35 1.53
C GLU A 135 7.17 -30.09 0.74
N MET A 136 8.36 -29.52 1.02
CA MET A 136 8.87 -28.38 0.28
C MET A 136 9.03 -28.70 -1.22
N ASP A 137 9.58 -29.86 -1.56
CA ASP A 137 9.73 -30.29 -2.96
C ASP A 137 8.36 -30.40 -3.65
N SER A 138 7.37 -30.93 -2.97
CA SER A 138 6.00 -31.03 -3.49
C SER A 138 5.37 -29.65 -3.74
N ILE A 139 5.55 -28.72 -2.81
CA ILE A 139 5.06 -27.33 -2.92
C ILE A 139 5.78 -26.60 -4.06
N LYS A 140 7.11 -26.72 -4.13
CA LYS A 140 7.93 -26.15 -5.19
C LYS A 140 7.47 -26.62 -6.59
N ASN A 141 7.30 -27.93 -6.75
CA ASN A 141 6.82 -28.48 -8.02
C ASN A 141 5.44 -27.94 -8.36
N ARG A 142 4.54 -27.86 -7.37
CA ARG A 142 3.20 -27.31 -7.57
C ARG A 142 3.20 -25.85 -7.97
N ILE A 143 4.04 -25.01 -7.34
CA ILE A 143 4.21 -23.60 -7.69
C ILE A 143 4.72 -23.49 -9.13
N TYR A 144 5.69 -24.31 -9.52
CA TYR A 144 6.30 -24.27 -10.86
C TYR A 144 5.39 -24.80 -11.99
N GLU A 145 4.36 -25.57 -11.65
CA GLU A 145 3.31 -25.99 -12.56
C GLU A 145 2.30 -24.88 -12.89
N LEU A 146 2.34 -23.75 -12.14
CA LEU A 146 1.42 -22.63 -12.33
C LEU A 146 2.11 -21.47 -13.08
N PRO A 147 2.09 -21.46 -14.43
CA PRO A 147 2.79 -20.45 -15.22
C PRO A 147 2.26 -19.03 -15.00
N PHE A 148 1.04 -18.90 -14.48
CA PHE A 148 0.43 -17.59 -14.19
C PHE A 148 1.24 -16.74 -13.20
N TYR A 149 1.91 -17.37 -12.25
CA TYR A 149 2.70 -16.66 -11.21
C TYR A 149 4.15 -16.42 -11.62
N GLU A 150 4.64 -17.10 -12.68
CA GLU A 150 5.98 -16.90 -13.21
C GLU A 150 6.07 -15.54 -13.89
N GLY A 151 7.12 -14.76 -13.56
CA GLY A 151 7.29 -13.39 -14.02
C GLY A 151 6.44 -12.36 -13.24
N LEU A 152 5.49 -12.79 -12.41
CA LEU A 152 4.67 -11.92 -11.57
C LEU A 152 5.09 -11.96 -10.09
N ILE A 153 5.19 -13.15 -9.52
CA ILE A 153 5.52 -13.37 -8.10
C ILE A 153 6.89 -14.02 -7.93
N TYR A 154 7.29 -14.86 -8.86
CA TYR A 154 8.62 -15.46 -8.88
C TYR A 154 9.17 -15.53 -10.30
N ASN A 155 10.49 -15.63 -10.40
CA ASN A 155 11.18 -15.87 -11.68
C ASN A 155 12.25 -16.94 -11.48
N LYS A 156 12.19 -18.01 -12.28
CA LYS A 156 13.11 -19.15 -12.18
C LYS A 156 14.52 -18.82 -12.61
N GLU A 157 14.68 -17.94 -13.60
CA GLU A 157 16.01 -17.61 -14.15
C GLU A 157 16.76 -16.65 -13.25
N SER A 158 16.12 -15.59 -12.77
CA SER A 158 16.74 -14.59 -11.88
C SER A 158 16.71 -14.98 -10.41
N HIS A 159 16.04 -16.07 -10.05
CA HIS A 159 15.80 -16.48 -8.67
C HIS A 159 15.18 -15.36 -7.80
N ALA A 160 14.44 -14.46 -8.45
CA ALA A 160 13.75 -13.38 -7.79
C ALA A 160 12.36 -13.80 -7.34
N THR A 161 11.95 -13.31 -6.17
CA THR A 161 10.56 -13.37 -5.73
C THR A 161 10.10 -12.04 -5.24
N LEU A 162 8.80 -11.80 -5.40
CA LEU A 162 8.14 -10.57 -5.00
C LEU A 162 7.04 -10.89 -3.97
N MET A 163 6.88 -9.98 -3.03
CA MET A 163 5.75 -9.93 -2.12
C MET A 163 5.00 -8.63 -2.39
N ALA A 164 3.77 -8.74 -2.85
CA ALA A 164 2.91 -7.62 -3.15
C ALA A 164 1.99 -7.32 -1.95
N ILE A 165 2.14 -6.12 -1.38
CA ILE A 165 1.41 -5.65 -0.22
C ILE A 165 0.39 -4.63 -0.69
N ASN A 166 -0.88 -4.97 -0.63
CA ASN A 166 -1.98 -4.09 -1.03
C ASN A 166 -2.54 -3.37 0.19
N PHE A 167 -2.54 -2.03 0.15
CA PHE A 167 -3.03 -1.18 1.24
C PHE A 167 -4.52 -0.85 1.10
N ASP A 168 -5.15 -0.57 2.23
CA ASP A 168 -6.44 0.11 2.22
C ASP A 168 -6.24 1.56 1.78
N HIS A 169 -6.85 1.92 0.66
CA HIS A 169 -6.83 3.27 0.09
C HIS A 169 -7.23 4.35 1.10
N LYS A 170 -8.16 4.04 2.00
CA LYS A 170 -8.63 5.00 3.02
C LYS A 170 -7.53 5.36 4.01
N ILE A 171 -6.65 4.43 4.33
CA ILE A 171 -5.55 4.63 5.29
C ILE A 171 -4.33 5.22 4.59
N LEU A 172 -4.02 4.77 3.39
CA LEU A 172 -2.86 5.23 2.62
C LEU A 172 -2.91 6.75 2.33
N ASN A 173 -4.11 7.32 2.20
CA ASN A 173 -4.32 8.75 1.97
C ASN A 173 -4.39 9.60 3.26
N THR A 174 -3.92 9.05 4.37
CA THR A 174 -3.86 9.72 5.66
C THR A 174 -2.41 9.86 6.17
N PRO A 175 -2.16 10.68 7.20
CA PRO A 175 -0.86 10.75 7.87
C PRO A 175 -0.36 9.41 8.43
N LYS A 176 -1.26 8.44 8.66
CA LYS A 176 -0.91 7.09 9.15
C LYS A 176 -0.04 6.30 8.18
N ARG A 177 0.01 6.68 6.90
CA ARG A 177 0.83 6.06 5.86
C ARG A 177 2.30 5.94 6.26
N GLY A 178 2.89 7.04 6.76
CA GLY A 178 4.31 7.06 7.12
C GLY A 178 4.70 6.02 8.17
N PRO A 179 4.04 6.02 9.33
CA PRO A 179 4.25 4.99 10.36
C PRO A 179 4.10 3.56 9.85
N ILE A 180 3.07 3.25 9.06
CA ILE A 180 2.85 1.89 8.53
C ILE A 180 4.00 1.45 7.63
N ILE A 181 4.43 2.30 6.69
CA ILE A 181 5.56 2.00 5.80
C ILE A 181 6.83 1.76 6.63
N LYS A 182 7.08 2.58 7.65
CA LYS A 182 8.23 2.42 8.54
C LYS A 182 8.19 1.08 9.27
N THR A 183 7.06 0.70 9.83
CA THR A 183 6.87 -0.61 10.47
C THR A 183 7.12 -1.77 9.51
N ILE A 184 6.64 -1.68 8.26
CA ILE A 184 6.89 -2.71 7.25
C ILE A 184 8.38 -2.87 6.98
N LEU A 185 9.11 -1.75 6.82
CA LEU A 185 10.55 -1.77 6.60
C LEU A 185 11.30 -2.35 7.81
N GLU A 186 10.94 -1.96 9.04
CA GLU A 186 11.53 -2.50 10.27
C GLU A 186 11.33 -4.01 10.41
N ILE A 187 10.15 -4.54 10.07
CA ILE A 187 9.87 -5.97 10.09
C ILE A 187 10.66 -6.69 8.99
N ALA A 188 10.74 -6.10 7.79
CA ALA A 188 11.47 -6.68 6.66
C ALA A 188 12.99 -6.70 6.90
N ASP A 189 13.56 -5.67 7.54
CA ASP A 189 14.99 -5.59 7.87
C ASP A 189 15.40 -6.50 9.03
N ALA A 190 14.45 -6.94 9.84
CA ALA A 190 14.69 -7.83 10.98
C ALA A 190 14.77 -9.32 10.59
N MET A 191 14.46 -9.67 9.33
CA MET A 191 14.46 -11.02 8.80
C MET A 191 15.83 -11.37 8.19
#